data_29465fe16d2c8a06fd7ce844c0468aa0
#
_entry.id   29465fe16d2c8a06fd7ce844c0468aa0
#
_cell.length_a   1.000
_cell.length_b   1.000
_cell.length_c   1.000
_cell.angle_alpha   90.00
_cell.angle_beta   90.00
_cell.angle_gamma   90.00
#
_symmetry.space_group_name_H-M   'P 1'
#
loop_
_entity.id
_entity.type
_entity.pdbx_description
1 polymer ?
#
loop_
_entity_poly.entity_id
_entity_poly.type
_entity_poly.pdbx_seq_one_letter_code
_entity_poly.pdbx_strand_id
1 'polypeptide(L)'
;MARFAKRVRSIEPSPTVRLAGLIAERKAQGTEVLSLAIGEPDFPTPAHVVTAAKGALDEGYTKYTPAPGIPELREAIAEKSVRENRIPASAANVLVAPTKHALFMTCMALLDSGDEAIIPDPGWVSYGPMVRLAGATPIPVRAADEDGFVPSADAVSEAITPRTRMLMLNSPSNPAGSVYSRDQTRALADIAKDHDLIVVSDEIYEKILYDGMHVSPASLDGMFERTVTVNGFSKTYSMTGWRLGWLVAPSPLFREISKVQEHTITCATAFAQKAGVAALRGPMAPVEAMVSEFRARRELVLAELGKIDRVSTFRPGGAFYVFPRVDAPIDSASLAERILTEASTAVTPGSAFGDAGDGHLRISYAASRETIVEGVRRIGEVLRRL
;
A
#
# COMPACT_ATOMS: atom_id res chain seq x y z
N MET A 1 -23.37 28.33 11.16
CA MET A 1 -22.84 26.99 10.83
C MET A 1 -21.34 27.09 10.58
N ALA A 2 -20.53 26.15 11.08
CA ALA A 2 -19.09 26.13 10.83
C ALA A 2 -18.80 26.00 9.32
N ARG A 3 -17.83 26.78 8.81
CA ARG A 3 -17.38 26.72 7.43
C ARG A 3 -16.21 25.73 7.33
N PHE A 4 -16.40 24.62 6.64
CA PHE A 4 -15.34 23.62 6.37
C PHE A 4 -14.55 23.94 5.10
N ALA A 5 -13.28 23.57 5.06
CA ALA A 5 -12.44 23.73 3.87
C ALA A 5 -12.97 22.88 2.71
N LYS A 6 -12.96 23.44 1.48
CA LYS A 6 -13.45 22.74 0.29
C LYS A 6 -12.74 21.40 0.07
N ARG A 7 -11.40 21.37 0.24
CA ARG A 7 -10.59 20.14 0.08
C ARG A 7 -10.95 19.02 1.05
N VAL A 8 -11.48 19.33 2.25
CA VAL A 8 -11.95 18.31 3.20
C VAL A 8 -13.32 17.77 2.80
N ARG A 9 -14.16 18.63 2.20
CA ARG A 9 -15.48 18.21 1.70
C ARG A 9 -15.40 17.38 0.40
N SER A 10 -14.27 17.40 -0.29
CA SER A 10 -14.07 16.62 -1.53
C SER A 10 -13.58 15.20 -1.29
N ILE A 11 -13.42 14.79 -0.03
CA ILE A 11 -13.00 13.45 0.35
C ILE A 11 -14.04 12.79 1.26
N GLU A 12 -14.23 11.50 1.08
CA GLU A 12 -15.07 10.67 1.93
C GLU A 12 -14.26 10.00 3.05
N PRO A 13 -14.89 9.60 4.16
CA PRO A 13 -14.26 8.74 5.16
C PRO A 13 -13.71 7.46 4.52
N SER A 14 -12.54 7.01 4.97
CA SER A 14 -11.89 5.81 4.41
C SER A 14 -12.80 4.57 4.55
N PRO A 15 -13.17 3.90 3.45
CA PRO A 15 -14.02 2.71 3.48
C PRO A 15 -13.41 1.58 4.35
N THR A 16 -12.09 1.40 4.31
CA THR A 16 -11.40 0.36 5.09
C THR A 16 -11.38 0.68 6.59
N VAL A 17 -11.30 1.96 6.98
CA VAL A 17 -11.38 2.37 8.39
C VAL A 17 -12.81 2.21 8.90
N ARG A 18 -13.81 2.58 8.09
CA ARG A 18 -15.24 2.38 8.44
C ARG A 18 -15.55 0.90 8.64
N LEU A 19 -15.07 0.03 7.74
CA LEU A 19 -15.26 -1.42 7.87
C LEU A 19 -14.60 -1.97 9.14
N ALA A 20 -13.39 -1.53 9.48
CA ALA A 20 -12.71 -1.93 10.71
C ALA A 20 -13.53 -1.51 11.97
N GLY A 21 -14.12 -0.32 11.95
CA GLY A 21 -15.04 0.14 13.00
C GLY A 21 -16.25 -0.77 13.15
N LEU A 22 -16.93 -1.10 12.05
CA LEU A 22 -18.08 -2.01 12.06
C LEU A 22 -17.74 -3.41 12.58
N ILE A 23 -16.59 -3.94 12.23
CA ILE A 23 -16.09 -5.23 12.75
C ILE A 23 -15.89 -5.14 14.27
N ALA A 24 -15.25 -4.06 14.75
CA ALA A 24 -15.02 -3.85 16.18
C ALA A 24 -16.34 -3.73 16.97
N GLU A 25 -17.31 -2.99 16.45
CA GLU A 25 -18.64 -2.84 17.06
C GLU A 25 -19.37 -4.20 17.18
N ARG A 26 -19.38 -5.00 16.10
CA ARG A 26 -20.01 -6.33 16.12
C ARG A 26 -19.33 -7.27 17.13
N LYS A 27 -18.00 -7.26 17.18
CA LYS A 27 -17.23 -8.03 18.19
C LYS A 27 -17.58 -7.60 19.61
N ALA A 28 -17.69 -6.29 19.86
CA ALA A 28 -18.10 -5.77 21.17
C ALA A 28 -19.53 -6.19 21.57
N GLN A 29 -20.41 -6.44 20.59
CA GLN A 29 -21.77 -6.98 20.78
C GLN A 29 -21.81 -8.52 20.93
N GLY A 30 -20.64 -9.17 21.00
CA GLY A 30 -20.54 -10.63 21.16
C GLY A 30 -20.70 -11.42 19.86
N THR A 31 -20.75 -10.77 18.69
CA THR A 31 -20.84 -11.47 17.41
C THR A 31 -19.43 -11.85 16.96
N GLU A 32 -19.19 -13.14 16.73
CA GLU A 32 -17.95 -13.60 16.11
C GLU A 32 -17.94 -13.21 14.62
N VAL A 33 -16.94 -12.42 14.21
CA VAL A 33 -16.74 -12.01 12.82
C VAL A 33 -15.42 -12.54 12.32
N LEU A 34 -15.46 -13.37 11.27
CA LEU A 34 -14.28 -13.76 10.52
C LEU A 34 -13.82 -12.59 9.65
N SER A 35 -12.59 -12.12 9.84
CA SER A 35 -12.11 -10.96 9.10
C SER A 35 -11.10 -11.35 8.03
N LEU A 36 -11.51 -11.22 6.76
CA LEU A 36 -10.67 -11.27 5.57
C LEU A 36 -10.51 -9.88 4.93
N ALA A 37 -10.75 -8.81 5.69
CA ALA A 37 -10.70 -7.43 5.21
C ALA A 37 -9.45 -6.66 5.67
N ILE A 38 -8.78 -7.13 6.73
CA ILE A 38 -7.70 -6.39 7.39
C ILE A 38 -6.43 -6.40 6.52
N GLY A 39 -5.88 -5.21 6.32
CA GLY A 39 -4.67 -5.01 5.49
C GLY A 39 -3.40 -4.94 6.33
N GLU A 40 -3.18 -5.87 7.26
CA GLU A 40 -1.94 -5.97 8.04
C GLU A 40 -1.54 -7.43 8.26
N PRO A 41 -0.22 -7.72 8.34
CA PRO A 41 0.24 -9.05 8.68
C PRO A 41 -0.28 -9.47 10.05
N ASP A 42 -0.70 -10.73 10.18
CA ASP A 42 -1.14 -11.36 11.44
C ASP A 42 0.03 -11.97 12.24
N PHE A 43 1.26 -11.73 11.82
CA PHE A 43 2.48 -12.14 12.49
C PHE A 43 2.96 -11.06 13.46
N PRO A 44 3.63 -11.46 14.55
CA PRO A 44 4.26 -10.50 15.46
C PRO A 44 5.47 -9.82 14.78
N THR A 45 5.79 -8.62 15.23
CA THR A 45 7.08 -7.97 14.90
C THR A 45 8.23 -8.89 15.33
N PRO A 46 9.30 -9.07 14.50
CA PRO A 46 10.43 -9.92 14.85
C PRO A 46 11.06 -9.57 16.20
N ALA A 47 11.39 -10.60 17.00
CA ALA A 47 11.83 -10.42 18.39
C ALA A 47 13.05 -9.50 18.53
N HIS A 48 14.03 -9.57 17.61
CA HIS A 48 15.21 -8.69 17.63
C HIS A 48 14.86 -7.22 17.46
N VAL A 49 13.82 -6.91 16.66
CA VAL A 49 13.32 -5.56 16.47
C VAL A 49 12.65 -5.02 17.74
N VAL A 50 11.82 -5.87 18.37
CA VAL A 50 11.18 -5.53 19.66
C VAL A 50 12.22 -5.31 20.75
N THR A 51 13.26 -6.15 20.82
CA THR A 51 14.36 -6.01 21.78
C THR A 51 15.12 -4.69 21.58
N ALA A 52 15.41 -4.32 20.33
CA ALA A 52 16.07 -3.06 20.03
C ALA A 52 15.23 -1.83 20.45
N ALA A 53 13.91 -1.88 20.27
CA ALA A 53 13.04 -0.81 20.73
C ALA A 53 13.02 -0.67 22.26
N LYS A 54 12.96 -1.79 22.98
CA LYS A 54 13.03 -1.78 24.46
C LYS A 54 14.34 -1.18 24.94
N GLY A 55 15.48 -1.63 24.38
CA GLY A 55 16.80 -1.06 24.70
C GLY A 55 16.86 0.44 24.40
N ALA A 56 16.33 0.88 23.27
CA ALA A 56 16.27 2.30 22.94
C ALA A 56 15.44 3.12 23.95
N LEU A 57 14.34 2.58 24.48
CA LEU A 57 13.57 3.22 25.55
C LEU A 57 14.37 3.28 26.86
N ASP A 58 15.06 2.22 27.23
CA ASP A 58 15.92 2.14 28.42
C ASP A 58 17.10 3.14 28.31
N GLU A 59 17.63 3.35 27.11
CA GLU A 59 18.67 4.33 26.79
C GLU A 59 18.15 5.78 26.69
N GLY A 60 16.84 6.01 26.84
CA GLY A 60 16.23 7.34 26.84
C GLY A 60 15.98 7.95 25.46
N TYR A 61 15.85 7.14 24.38
CA TYR A 61 15.44 7.61 23.06
C TYR A 61 13.96 8.06 23.02
N THR A 62 13.64 9.09 23.79
CA THR A 62 12.29 9.65 23.97
C THR A 62 12.21 11.12 23.60
N LYS A 63 13.28 11.69 23.05
CA LYS A 63 13.39 13.09 22.64
C LYS A 63 13.26 13.24 21.12
N TYR A 64 13.13 14.48 20.66
CA TYR A 64 13.19 14.78 19.23
C TYR A 64 14.49 14.29 18.61
N THR A 65 14.38 13.78 17.39
CA THR A 65 15.51 13.43 16.53
C THR A 65 15.62 14.46 15.41
N PRO A 66 16.70 14.45 14.60
CA PRO A 66 16.74 15.24 13.38
C PRO A 66 15.49 14.97 12.51
N ALA A 67 14.93 16.01 11.92
CA ALA A 67 13.69 15.91 11.14
C ALA A 67 13.77 14.83 10.02
N PRO A 68 14.86 14.69 9.26
CA PRO A 68 14.95 13.63 8.26
C PRO A 68 15.08 12.21 8.82
N GLY A 69 15.31 12.06 10.12
CA GLY A 69 15.57 10.79 10.79
C GLY A 69 17.00 10.69 11.34
N ILE A 70 17.25 9.71 12.21
CA ILE A 70 18.58 9.47 12.77
C ILE A 70 19.56 9.01 11.67
N PRO A 71 20.85 9.41 11.74
CA PRO A 71 21.84 9.10 10.71
C PRO A 71 21.93 7.61 10.41
N GLU A 72 21.99 6.78 11.43
CA GLU A 72 22.17 5.32 11.31
C GLU A 72 21.01 4.65 10.56
N LEU A 73 19.77 5.16 10.71
CA LEU A 73 18.62 4.63 9.99
C LEU A 73 18.63 5.09 8.53
N ARG A 74 18.96 6.36 8.28
CA ARG A 74 19.08 6.90 6.92
C ARG A 74 20.15 6.18 6.12
N GLU A 75 21.30 5.89 6.73
CA GLU A 75 22.38 5.09 6.15
C GLU A 75 21.91 3.67 5.84
N ALA A 76 21.27 2.98 6.79
CA ALA A 76 20.76 1.62 6.59
C ALA A 76 19.72 1.55 5.47
N ILE A 77 18.85 2.56 5.34
CA ILE A 77 17.87 2.65 4.25
C ILE A 77 18.58 2.89 2.90
N ALA A 78 19.56 3.77 2.85
CA ALA A 78 20.34 4.02 1.63
C ALA A 78 21.10 2.77 1.19
N GLU A 79 21.80 2.11 2.11
CA GLU A 79 22.51 0.82 1.87
C GLU A 79 21.55 -0.24 1.28
N LYS A 80 20.36 -0.39 1.87
CA LYS A 80 19.31 -1.29 1.39
C LYS A 80 18.84 -0.88 -0.02
N SER A 81 18.58 0.41 -0.25
CA SER A 81 18.10 0.92 -1.52
C SER A 81 19.08 0.66 -2.66
N VAL A 82 20.37 0.84 -2.41
CA VAL A 82 21.43 0.53 -3.37
C VAL A 82 21.56 -0.97 -3.62
N ARG A 83 21.69 -1.75 -2.54
CA ARG A 83 21.97 -3.19 -2.61
C ARG A 83 20.83 -4.00 -3.20
N GLU A 84 19.60 -3.70 -2.79
CA GLU A 84 18.44 -4.53 -3.06
C GLU A 84 17.57 -3.99 -4.19
N ASN A 85 17.39 -2.66 -4.26
CA ASN A 85 16.54 -2.01 -5.27
C ASN A 85 17.33 -1.37 -6.42
N ARG A 86 18.67 -1.32 -6.34
CA ARG A 86 19.53 -0.66 -7.34
C ARG A 86 19.22 0.83 -7.53
N ILE A 87 18.69 1.48 -6.49
CA ILE A 87 18.44 2.92 -6.48
C ILE A 87 19.74 3.63 -6.10
N PRO A 88 20.24 4.59 -6.90
CA PRO A 88 21.52 5.29 -6.61
C PRO A 88 21.34 6.33 -5.50
N ALA A 89 21.00 5.89 -4.30
CA ALA A 89 20.68 6.73 -3.15
C ALA A 89 21.84 6.80 -2.15
N SER A 90 21.92 7.91 -1.46
CA SER A 90 22.72 8.10 -0.25
C SER A 90 21.82 8.46 0.94
N ALA A 91 22.39 8.52 2.14
CA ALA A 91 21.64 8.98 3.31
C ALA A 91 21.03 10.40 3.13
N ALA A 92 21.62 11.24 2.27
CA ALA A 92 21.10 12.58 1.96
C ALA A 92 19.76 12.55 1.19
N ASN A 93 19.43 11.43 0.57
CA ASN A 93 18.19 11.23 -0.19
C ASN A 93 17.03 10.61 0.65
N VAL A 94 17.30 10.23 1.91
CA VAL A 94 16.37 9.47 2.74
C VAL A 94 15.65 10.38 3.73
N LEU A 95 14.31 10.34 3.74
CA LEU A 95 13.44 10.97 4.72
C LEU A 95 12.64 9.89 5.46
N VAL A 96 12.82 9.83 6.78
CA VAL A 96 12.14 8.85 7.65
C VAL A 96 10.80 9.40 8.11
N ALA A 97 9.71 8.72 7.73
CA ALA A 97 8.34 9.10 8.09
C ALA A 97 7.43 7.86 8.02
N PRO A 98 6.26 7.84 8.66
CA PRO A 98 5.25 6.83 8.37
C PRO A 98 4.94 6.80 6.87
N THR A 99 4.92 5.61 6.23
CA THR A 99 4.72 5.44 4.78
C THR A 99 3.53 6.22 4.23
N LYS A 100 2.36 6.13 4.91
CA LYS A 100 1.17 6.90 4.52
C LYS A 100 1.42 8.42 4.56
N HIS A 101 2.17 8.89 5.55
CA HIS A 101 2.49 10.30 5.69
C HIS A 101 3.51 10.75 4.64
N ALA A 102 4.47 9.90 4.29
CA ALA A 102 5.41 10.16 3.20
C ALA A 102 4.69 10.38 1.85
N LEU A 103 3.69 9.54 1.52
CA LEU A 103 2.85 9.73 0.35
C LEU A 103 2.05 11.04 0.41
N PHE A 104 1.44 11.33 1.56
CA PHE A 104 0.70 12.59 1.76
C PHE A 104 1.59 13.81 1.61
N MET A 105 2.77 13.83 2.25
CA MET A 105 3.73 14.95 2.15
C MET A 105 4.21 15.14 0.71
N THR A 106 4.41 14.04 -0.03
CA THR A 106 4.79 14.09 -1.44
C THR A 106 3.71 14.78 -2.27
N CYS A 107 2.44 14.40 -2.11
CA CYS A 107 1.34 15.09 -2.79
C CYS A 107 1.28 16.59 -2.41
N MET A 108 1.39 16.90 -1.11
CA MET A 108 1.33 18.28 -0.61
C MET A 108 2.48 19.18 -1.10
N ALA A 109 3.66 18.59 -1.32
CA ALA A 109 4.85 19.33 -1.75
C ALA A 109 4.94 19.50 -3.27
N LEU A 110 4.34 18.60 -4.05
CA LEU A 110 4.59 18.49 -5.49
C LEU A 110 3.35 18.70 -6.37
N LEU A 111 2.16 18.90 -5.78
CA LEU A 111 0.92 19.17 -6.50
C LEU A 111 0.31 20.48 -6.02
N ASP A 112 -0.23 21.24 -6.97
CA ASP A 112 -0.94 22.50 -6.72
C ASP A 112 -2.36 22.44 -7.30
N SER A 113 -3.13 23.48 -7.03
CA SER A 113 -4.50 23.61 -7.56
C SER A 113 -4.49 23.72 -9.08
N GLY A 114 -5.21 22.81 -9.72
CA GLY A 114 -5.27 22.70 -11.18
C GLY A 114 -4.38 21.62 -11.77
N ASP A 115 -3.44 21.08 -10.98
CA ASP A 115 -2.64 19.92 -11.40
C ASP A 115 -3.44 18.62 -11.41
N GLU A 116 -2.94 17.66 -12.15
CA GLU A 116 -3.50 16.31 -12.26
C GLU A 116 -2.47 15.27 -11.86
N ALA A 117 -2.93 14.24 -11.14
CA ALA A 117 -2.13 13.07 -10.81
C ALA A 117 -2.81 11.80 -11.33
N ILE A 118 -2.12 11.03 -12.16
CA ILE A 118 -2.59 9.72 -12.63
C ILE A 118 -2.43 8.72 -11.50
N ILE A 119 -3.50 7.98 -11.22
CA ILE A 119 -3.55 6.90 -10.22
C ILE A 119 -4.11 5.63 -10.86
N PRO A 120 -3.64 4.42 -10.48
CA PRO A 120 -4.24 3.18 -10.95
C PRO A 120 -5.67 3.02 -10.42
N ASP A 121 -6.54 2.45 -11.23
CA ASP A 121 -7.90 2.07 -10.86
C ASP A 121 -8.15 0.60 -11.30
N PRO A 122 -8.27 -0.36 -10.37
CA PRO A 122 -8.29 -0.20 -8.92
C PRO A 122 -6.92 0.18 -8.32
N GLY A 123 -6.96 1.01 -7.29
CA GLY A 123 -5.78 1.47 -6.56
C GLY A 123 -6.04 1.63 -5.06
N TRP A 124 -4.98 1.78 -4.27
CA TRP A 124 -5.16 1.92 -2.83
C TRP A 124 -6.02 3.14 -2.49
N VAL A 125 -7.02 2.92 -1.63
CA VAL A 125 -8.11 3.86 -1.28
C VAL A 125 -7.68 5.27 -0.87
N SER A 126 -6.42 5.48 -0.50
CA SER A 126 -5.94 6.77 -0.01
C SER A 126 -5.26 7.63 -1.07
N TYR A 127 -4.92 7.11 -2.27
CA TYR A 127 -4.23 7.90 -3.29
C TYR A 127 -5.10 9.08 -3.77
N GLY A 128 -6.30 8.82 -4.25
CA GLY A 128 -7.23 9.87 -4.70
C GLY A 128 -7.52 10.94 -3.63
N PRO A 129 -7.88 10.56 -2.39
CA PRO A 129 -8.02 11.53 -1.30
C PRO A 129 -6.78 12.37 -1.01
N MET A 130 -5.56 11.82 -1.09
CA MET A 130 -4.32 12.59 -0.87
C MET A 130 -4.10 13.64 -1.97
N VAL A 131 -4.35 13.28 -3.23
CA VAL A 131 -4.30 14.20 -4.36
C VAL A 131 -5.32 15.33 -4.20
N ARG A 132 -6.58 15.02 -3.82
CA ARG A 132 -7.61 16.03 -3.56
C ARG A 132 -7.27 16.94 -2.37
N LEU A 133 -6.65 16.41 -1.32
CA LEU A 133 -6.22 17.22 -0.18
C LEU A 133 -5.11 18.19 -0.55
N ALA A 134 -4.25 17.85 -1.51
CA ALA A 134 -3.26 18.76 -2.08
C ALA A 134 -3.90 19.83 -3.00
N GLY A 135 -5.18 19.71 -3.33
CA GLY A 135 -5.92 20.64 -4.21
C GLY A 135 -5.94 20.21 -5.68
N ALA A 136 -5.26 19.13 -6.01
CA ALA A 136 -5.15 18.60 -7.37
C ALA A 136 -6.29 17.61 -7.70
N THR A 137 -6.35 17.19 -8.96
CA THR A 137 -7.36 16.26 -9.49
C THR A 137 -6.74 14.88 -9.70
N PRO A 138 -7.24 13.82 -9.05
CA PRO A 138 -6.84 12.46 -9.39
C PRO A 138 -7.48 12.04 -10.71
N ILE A 139 -6.67 11.49 -11.60
CA ILE A 139 -7.09 10.92 -12.89
C ILE A 139 -6.94 9.41 -12.79
N PRO A 140 -8.04 8.66 -12.59
CA PRO A 140 -7.98 7.21 -12.52
C PRO A 140 -7.70 6.63 -13.91
N VAL A 141 -6.75 5.71 -14.00
CA VAL A 141 -6.45 4.93 -15.20
C VAL A 141 -6.79 3.48 -14.94
N ARG A 142 -7.73 2.95 -15.72
CA ARG A 142 -8.20 1.59 -15.57
C ARG A 142 -7.06 0.59 -15.78
N ALA A 143 -6.92 -0.31 -14.83
CA ALA A 143 -6.04 -1.47 -14.87
C ALA A 143 -6.94 -2.72 -14.84
N ALA A 144 -7.15 -3.33 -15.98
CA ALA A 144 -8.11 -4.41 -16.15
C ALA A 144 -7.60 -5.74 -15.52
N ASP A 145 -8.51 -6.64 -15.18
CA ASP A 145 -8.19 -7.95 -14.61
C ASP A 145 -7.48 -8.85 -15.65
N GLU A 146 -7.86 -8.77 -16.93
CA GLU A 146 -7.18 -9.45 -18.04
C GLU A 146 -5.71 -9.01 -18.22
N ASP A 147 -5.36 -7.77 -17.82
CA ASP A 147 -4.00 -7.23 -17.82
C ASP A 147 -3.29 -7.42 -16.46
N GLY A 148 -3.88 -8.22 -15.58
CA GLY A 148 -3.35 -8.47 -14.24
C GLY A 148 -3.39 -7.25 -13.32
N PHE A 149 -4.32 -6.33 -13.52
CA PHE A 149 -4.47 -5.08 -12.77
C PHE A 149 -3.23 -4.18 -12.81
N VAL A 150 -2.52 -4.17 -13.95
CA VAL A 150 -1.42 -3.25 -14.23
C VAL A 150 -1.90 -2.24 -15.27
N PRO A 151 -1.84 -0.93 -15.01
CA PRO A 151 -2.24 0.06 -16.01
C PRO A 151 -1.33 -0.06 -17.25
N SER A 152 -1.94 -0.15 -18.44
CA SER A 152 -1.17 -0.21 -19.67
C SER A 152 -0.49 1.14 -19.96
N ALA A 153 0.65 1.09 -20.65
CA ALA A 153 1.35 2.29 -21.09
C ALA A 153 0.47 3.18 -21.97
N ASP A 154 -0.30 2.59 -22.88
CA ASP A 154 -1.20 3.31 -23.78
C ASP A 154 -2.29 4.04 -22.98
N ALA A 155 -2.96 3.36 -22.03
CA ALA A 155 -4.00 3.97 -21.21
C ALA A 155 -3.44 5.11 -20.32
N VAL A 156 -2.22 4.99 -19.83
CA VAL A 156 -1.54 6.08 -19.10
C VAL A 156 -1.24 7.23 -20.03
N SER A 157 -0.73 6.99 -21.24
CA SER A 157 -0.40 8.01 -22.23
C SER A 157 -1.66 8.78 -22.68
N GLU A 158 -2.77 8.09 -22.92
CA GLU A 158 -4.05 8.71 -23.29
C GLU A 158 -4.63 9.62 -22.19
N ALA A 159 -4.34 9.31 -20.92
CA ALA A 159 -4.82 10.08 -19.78
C ALA A 159 -4.00 11.35 -19.48
N ILE A 160 -2.84 11.53 -20.15
CA ILE A 160 -1.96 12.67 -19.91
C ILE A 160 -2.54 13.94 -20.57
N THR A 161 -2.54 15.01 -19.80
CA THR A 161 -2.89 16.37 -20.27
C THR A 161 -1.74 17.33 -19.93
N PRO A 162 -1.77 18.59 -20.43
CA PRO A 162 -0.78 19.61 -20.01
C PRO A 162 -0.77 19.92 -18.51
N ARG A 163 -1.78 19.48 -17.76
CA ARG A 163 -1.88 19.64 -16.31
C ARG A 163 -1.36 18.45 -15.53
N THR A 164 -1.09 17.33 -16.18
CA THR A 164 -0.57 16.13 -15.52
C THR A 164 0.85 16.37 -15.00
N ARG A 165 1.07 16.13 -13.70
CA ARG A 165 2.34 16.35 -13.02
C ARG A 165 2.90 15.08 -12.39
N MET A 166 2.02 14.13 -12.05
CA MET A 166 2.40 12.99 -11.23
C MET A 166 1.78 11.69 -11.77
N LEU A 167 2.57 10.61 -11.73
CA LEU A 167 2.15 9.25 -11.95
C LEU A 167 2.39 8.45 -10.67
N MET A 168 1.33 7.90 -10.06
CA MET A 168 1.43 7.04 -8.88
C MET A 168 1.44 5.57 -9.29
N LEU A 169 2.39 4.81 -8.77
CA LEU A 169 2.55 3.38 -9.02
C LEU A 169 2.59 2.63 -7.69
N ASN A 170 2.07 1.40 -7.66
CA ASN A 170 2.11 0.53 -6.49
C ASN A 170 2.38 -0.91 -6.91
N SER A 171 3.59 -1.40 -6.63
CA SER A 171 3.99 -2.77 -6.96
C SER A 171 4.89 -3.35 -5.85
N PRO A 172 4.53 -4.53 -5.30
CA PRO A 172 3.26 -5.25 -5.44
C PRO A 172 2.07 -4.44 -5.00
N SER A 173 0.91 -4.61 -5.66
CA SER A 173 -0.23 -3.71 -5.51
C SER A 173 -1.21 -4.10 -4.38
N ASN A 174 -1.93 -3.13 -3.90
CA ASN A 174 -3.16 -3.25 -3.14
C ASN A 174 -4.27 -2.57 -3.97
N PRO A 175 -5.32 -3.27 -4.45
CA PRO A 175 -5.89 -4.50 -3.85
C PRO A 175 -5.48 -5.83 -4.49
N ALA A 176 -4.88 -5.86 -5.68
CA ALA A 176 -4.83 -7.08 -6.51
C ALA A 176 -3.61 -7.99 -6.26
N GLY A 177 -2.56 -7.50 -5.59
CA GLY A 177 -1.32 -8.25 -5.42
C GLY A 177 -0.50 -8.38 -6.72
N SER A 178 -0.75 -7.52 -7.70
CA SER A 178 -0.04 -7.48 -8.98
C SER A 178 1.39 -7.05 -8.79
N VAL A 179 2.30 -7.68 -9.51
CA VAL A 179 3.72 -7.33 -9.56
C VAL A 179 4.04 -6.87 -10.97
N TYR A 180 4.46 -5.63 -11.12
CA TYR A 180 4.81 -5.08 -12.43
C TYR A 180 6.08 -5.74 -12.95
N SER A 181 6.04 -6.23 -14.18
CA SER A 181 7.23 -6.74 -14.85
C SER A 181 8.23 -5.62 -15.14
N ARG A 182 9.48 -6.01 -15.44
CA ARG A 182 10.50 -5.03 -15.84
C ARG A 182 10.07 -4.23 -17.08
N ASP A 183 9.43 -4.88 -18.05
CA ASP A 183 9.01 -4.23 -19.30
C ASP A 183 7.84 -3.28 -19.07
N GLN A 184 6.85 -3.67 -18.25
CA GLN A 184 5.76 -2.78 -17.84
C GLN A 184 6.30 -1.56 -17.05
N THR A 185 7.21 -1.80 -16.09
CA THR A 185 7.83 -0.70 -15.32
C THR A 185 8.62 0.23 -16.24
N ARG A 186 9.35 -0.30 -17.24
CA ARG A 186 10.10 0.50 -18.21
C ARG A 186 9.16 1.31 -19.10
N ALA A 187 8.10 0.72 -19.65
CA ALA A 187 7.15 1.44 -20.48
C ALA A 187 6.51 2.64 -19.76
N LEU A 188 6.12 2.45 -18.49
CA LEU A 188 5.60 3.53 -17.65
C LEU A 188 6.68 4.60 -17.32
N ALA A 189 7.92 4.17 -17.12
CA ALA A 189 9.05 5.07 -16.90
C ALA A 189 9.38 5.90 -18.14
N ASP A 190 9.32 5.32 -19.33
CA ASP A 190 9.56 6.03 -20.60
C ASP A 190 8.48 7.11 -20.80
N ILE A 191 7.22 6.81 -20.58
CA ILE A 191 6.13 7.83 -20.58
C ILE A 191 6.41 8.95 -19.57
N ALA A 192 6.82 8.61 -18.36
CA ALA A 192 7.11 9.62 -17.34
C ALA A 192 8.29 10.54 -17.74
N LYS A 193 9.28 10.03 -18.49
CA LYS A 193 10.37 10.83 -19.05
C LYS A 193 9.90 11.73 -20.19
N ASP A 194 9.13 11.17 -21.12
CA ASP A 194 8.66 11.87 -22.33
C ASP A 194 7.73 13.04 -21.97
N HIS A 195 6.98 12.94 -20.87
CA HIS A 195 6.03 13.95 -20.41
C HIS A 195 6.48 14.71 -19.15
N ASP A 196 7.74 14.57 -18.75
CA ASP A 196 8.32 15.22 -17.56
C ASP A 196 7.49 15.03 -16.26
N LEU A 197 6.96 13.84 -16.04
CA LEU A 197 6.16 13.52 -14.87
C LEU A 197 7.05 13.12 -13.69
N ILE A 198 6.60 13.47 -12.48
CA ILE A 198 7.12 12.90 -11.24
C ILE A 198 6.46 11.54 -11.02
N VAL A 199 7.27 10.52 -10.76
CA VAL A 199 6.78 9.18 -10.39
C VAL A 199 6.80 9.04 -8.87
N VAL A 200 5.68 8.64 -8.28
CA VAL A 200 5.59 8.22 -6.87
C VAL A 200 5.40 6.71 -6.85
N SER A 201 6.43 5.99 -6.43
CA SER A 201 6.44 4.54 -6.37
C SER A 201 6.23 4.05 -4.94
N ASP A 202 5.04 3.53 -4.65
CA ASP A 202 4.73 2.88 -3.38
C ASP A 202 5.15 1.41 -3.42
N GLU A 203 6.27 1.10 -2.76
CA GLU A 203 6.92 -0.21 -2.76
C GLU A 203 6.78 -0.95 -1.43
N ILE A 204 5.75 -0.63 -0.65
CA ILE A 204 5.56 -1.13 0.73
C ILE A 204 5.48 -2.66 0.83
N TYR A 205 5.14 -3.35 -0.26
CA TYR A 205 5.04 -4.81 -0.33
C TYR A 205 6.23 -5.48 -1.03
N GLU A 206 7.31 -4.78 -1.37
CA GLU A 206 8.42 -5.26 -2.21
C GLU A 206 9.05 -6.60 -1.74
N LYS A 207 9.01 -6.90 -0.44
CA LYS A 207 9.54 -8.16 0.13
C LYS A 207 8.51 -9.28 0.20
N ILE A 208 7.24 -8.98 -0.01
CA ILE A 208 6.18 -9.99 0.00
C ILE A 208 5.91 -10.35 -1.47
N LEU A 209 6.83 -11.14 -2.01
CA LEU A 209 6.83 -11.60 -3.39
C LEU A 209 6.74 -13.13 -3.44
N TYR A 210 5.95 -13.62 -4.35
CA TYR A 210 5.78 -15.05 -4.59
C TYR A 210 6.32 -15.46 -5.95
N ASP A 211 6.05 -14.63 -6.95
CA ASP A 211 6.43 -14.85 -8.33
C ASP A 211 7.02 -13.55 -8.91
N GLY A 212 8.01 -13.66 -9.80
CA GLY A 212 8.67 -12.53 -10.42
C GLY A 212 9.70 -11.83 -9.53
N MET A 213 10.06 -10.61 -9.92
CA MET A 213 11.01 -9.73 -9.23
C MET A 213 10.42 -8.34 -9.10
N HIS A 214 10.60 -7.72 -7.94
CA HIS A 214 10.31 -6.29 -7.80
C HIS A 214 11.33 -5.45 -8.57
N VAL A 215 10.84 -4.49 -9.35
CA VAL A 215 11.66 -3.50 -10.07
C VAL A 215 11.24 -2.12 -9.61
N SER A 216 12.13 -1.42 -8.92
CA SER A 216 11.89 -0.02 -8.59
C SER A 216 12.05 0.86 -9.83
N PRO A 217 11.07 1.73 -10.17
CA PRO A 217 11.22 2.70 -11.24
C PRO A 217 12.48 3.56 -11.09
N ALA A 218 12.83 3.95 -9.86
CA ALA A 218 14.02 4.74 -9.57
C ALA A 218 15.35 4.05 -9.93
N SER A 219 15.35 2.74 -10.21
CA SER A 219 16.52 1.99 -10.64
C SER A 219 16.78 2.04 -12.15
N LEU A 220 15.84 2.57 -12.92
CA LEU A 220 15.95 2.68 -14.37
C LEU A 220 16.68 3.99 -14.76
N ASP A 221 17.35 3.95 -15.91
CA ASP A 221 18.15 5.10 -16.39
C ASP A 221 17.30 6.37 -16.53
N GLY A 222 17.77 7.47 -15.92
CA GLY A 222 17.12 8.78 -15.92
C GLY A 222 15.85 8.86 -15.07
N MET A 223 15.57 7.86 -14.23
CA MET A 223 14.36 7.83 -13.41
C MET A 223 14.60 8.26 -11.96
N PHE A 224 15.81 8.13 -11.42
CA PHE A 224 16.06 8.55 -10.04
C PHE A 224 15.75 10.04 -9.84
N GLU A 225 16.07 10.88 -10.82
CA GLU A 225 15.94 12.34 -10.77
C GLU A 225 14.46 12.79 -10.68
N ARG A 226 13.52 11.91 -11.02
CA ARG A 226 12.08 12.19 -11.05
C ARG A 226 11.22 11.23 -10.25
N THR A 227 11.84 10.34 -9.44
CA THR A 227 11.09 9.34 -8.66
C THR A 227 11.18 9.61 -7.17
N VAL A 228 10.03 9.58 -6.50
CA VAL A 228 9.90 9.45 -5.06
C VAL A 228 9.53 8.01 -4.74
N THR A 229 10.49 7.23 -4.26
CA THR A 229 10.25 5.86 -3.82
C THR A 229 9.80 5.86 -2.36
N VAL A 230 8.61 5.34 -2.09
CA VAL A 230 8.05 5.27 -0.73
C VAL A 230 7.99 3.82 -0.29
N ASN A 231 8.49 3.55 0.91
CA ASN A 231 8.53 2.20 1.48
C ASN A 231 8.45 2.26 3.01
N GLY A 232 8.54 1.12 3.70
CA GLY A 232 8.47 1.12 5.15
C GLY A 232 8.49 -0.26 5.79
N PHE A 233 8.37 -0.23 7.11
CA PHE A 233 8.50 -1.43 7.94
C PHE A 233 7.18 -2.16 8.17
N SER A 234 6.05 -1.49 7.88
CA SER A 234 4.71 -1.93 8.26
C SER A 234 4.37 -3.34 7.78
N LYS A 235 4.75 -3.71 6.54
CA LYS A 235 4.35 -4.99 5.93
C LYS A 235 5.47 -6.02 6.03
N THR A 236 6.67 -5.67 5.61
CA THR A 236 7.84 -6.54 5.63
C THR A 236 8.18 -7.06 7.04
N TYR A 237 8.05 -6.21 8.04
CA TYR A 237 8.46 -6.55 9.42
C TYR A 237 7.29 -6.62 10.41
N SER A 238 6.04 -6.69 9.91
CA SER A 238 4.84 -6.70 10.78
C SER A 238 4.83 -5.56 11.80
N MET A 239 5.12 -4.34 11.33
CA MET A 239 5.28 -3.14 12.16
C MET A 239 4.20 -2.09 11.87
N THR A 240 2.96 -2.48 11.63
CA THR A 240 1.88 -1.54 11.26
C THR A 240 1.62 -0.50 12.35
N GLY A 241 1.61 -0.90 13.61
CA GLY A 241 1.40 -0.05 14.77
C GLY A 241 2.59 0.85 15.14
N TRP A 242 3.79 0.59 14.63
CA TRP A 242 5.01 1.36 14.93
C TRP A 242 5.06 2.70 14.22
N ARG A 243 4.27 2.87 13.16
CA ARG A 243 4.18 4.10 12.36
C ARG A 243 5.54 4.55 11.81
N LEU A 244 6.31 3.61 11.23
CA LEU A 244 7.65 3.84 10.71
C LEU A 244 7.75 3.42 9.23
N GLY A 245 8.40 4.24 8.42
CA GLY A 245 8.71 4.04 7.02
C GLY A 245 9.66 5.11 6.53
N TRP A 246 9.78 5.26 5.24
CA TRP A 246 10.67 6.25 4.62
C TRP A 246 10.24 6.57 3.19
N LEU A 247 10.79 7.65 2.67
CA LEU A 247 10.91 7.87 1.24
C LEU A 247 12.38 8.05 0.85
N VAL A 248 12.67 7.76 -0.42
CA VAL A 248 13.94 8.07 -1.09
C VAL A 248 13.63 8.97 -2.27
N ALA A 249 14.27 10.12 -2.35
CA ALA A 249 14.04 11.09 -3.41
C ALA A 249 15.34 11.84 -3.78
N PRO A 250 15.49 12.33 -5.02
CA PRO A 250 16.60 13.22 -5.40
C PRO A 250 16.53 14.52 -4.61
N SER A 251 17.68 15.16 -4.44
CA SER A 251 17.85 16.33 -3.56
C SER A 251 16.83 17.47 -3.79
N PRO A 252 16.45 17.83 -5.01
CA PRO A 252 15.41 18.87 -5.21
C PRO A 252 14.06 18.49 -4.60
N LEU A 253 13.56 17.26 -4.88
CA LEU A 253 12.28 16.79 -4.36
C LEU A 253 12.35 16.56 -2.83
N PHE A 254 13.45 15.97 -2.36
CA PHE A 254 13.69 15.76 -0.94
C PHE A 254 13.55 17.05 -0.13
N ARG A 255 14.14 18.15 -0.58
CA ARG A 255 14.11 19.43 0.14
C ARG A 255 12.69 19.97 0.31
N GLU A 256 11.88 19.92 -0.75
CA GLU A 256 10.51 20.43 -0.70
C GLU A 256 9.61 19.55 0.17
N ILE A 257 9.73 18.22 0.06
CA ILE A 257 8.97 17.28 0.88
C ILE A 257 9.36 17.40 2.38
N SER A 258 10.66 17.60 2.68
CA SER A 258 11.13 17.77 4.07
C SER A 258 10.52 18.95 4.77
N LYS A 259 10.26 20.08 4.08
CA LYS A 259 9.57 21.24 4.66
C LYS A 259 8.19 20.87 5.19
N VAL A 260 7.45 20.03 4.45
CA VAL A 260 6.13 19.58 4.92
C VAL A 260 6.26 18.74 6.19
N GLN A 261 7.28 17.87 6.30
CA GLN A 261 7.52 17.09 7.50
C GLN A 261 7.83 17.98 8.72
N GLU A 262 8.70 18.97 8.55
CA GLU A 262 9.10 19.89 9.62
C GLU A 262 7.90 20.60 10.24
N HIS A 263 6.89 20.94 9.44
CA HIS A 263 5.69 21.65 9.87
C HIS A 263 4.49 20.74 10.19
N THR A 264 4.65 19.41 10.11
CA THR A 264 3.58 18.47 10.45
C THR A 264 3.97 17.58 11.64
N ILE A 265 4.80 16.55 11.42
CA ILE A 265 5.18 15.60 12.47
C ILE A 265 6.56 15.89 13.09
N THR A 266 7.29 16.85 12.57
CA THR A 266 8.66 17.23 12.94
C THR A 266 9.66 16.10 12.66
N CYS A 267 9.53 14.94 13.31
CA CYS A 267 10.37 13.76 13.12
C CYS A 267 9.57 12.48 13.39
N ALA A 268 10.06 11.34 12.92
CA ALA A 268 9.51 10.04 13.28
C ALA A 268 9.85 9.66 14.73
N THR A 269 9.09 8.73 15.30
CA THR A 269 9.24 8.25 16.69
C THR A 269 10.66 7.74 16.96
N ALA A 270 11.37 8.32 17.92
CA ALA A 270 12.79 8.11 18.18
C ALA A 270 13.17 6.63 18.42
N PHE A 271 12.55 5.97 19.39
CA PHE A 271 12.83 4.57 19.70
C PHE A 271 12.44 3.63 18.55
N ALA A 272 11.40 3.96 17.78
CA ALA A 272 11.00 3.18 16.60
C ALA A 272 12.06 3.26 15.49
N GLN A 273 12.77 4.38 15.36
CA GLN A 273 13.86 4.50 14.40
C GLN A 273 15.04 3.57 14.74
N LYS A 274 15.38 3.41 16.03
CA LYS A 274 16.41 2.43 16.46
C LYS A 274 15.98 0.99 16.16
N ALA A 275 14.71 0.67 16.38
CA ALA A 275 14.14 -0.60 15.96
C ALA A 275 14.19 -0.79 14.43
N GLY A 276 13.99 0.27 13.64
CA GLY A 276 14.12 0.25 12.19
C GLY A 276 15.54 -0.11 11.73
N VAL A 277 16.57 0.39 12.41
CA VAL A 277 17.97 -0.01 12.16
C VAL A 277 18.15 -1.51 12.39
N ALA A 278 17.63 -2.03 13.53
CA ALA A 278 17.70 -3.44 13.83
C ALA A 278 16.93 -4.31 12.82
N ALA A 279 15.81 -3.82 12.31
CA ALA A 279 15.04 -4.52 11.28
C ALA A 279 15.82 -4.65 9.96
N LEU A 280 16.49 -3.57 9.50
CA LEU A 280 17.22 -3.55 8.23
C LEU A 280 18.58 -4.28 8.29
N ARG A 281 19.24 -4.26 9.43
CA ARG A 281 20.57 -4.88 9.63
C ARG A 281 20.50 -6.27 10.30
N GLY A 282 19.33 -6.64 10.79
CA GLY A 282 19.12 -7.92 11.49
C GLY A 282 18.85 -9.10 10.55
N PRO A 283 18.57 -10.27 11.12
CA PRO A 283 18.30 -11.48 10.35
C PRO A 283 16.96 -11.40 9.62
N MET A 284 16.96 -11.82 8.35
CA MET A 284 15.75 -11.86 7.50
C MET A 284 14.92 -13.14 7.70
N ALA A 285 15.42 -14.15 8.40
CA ALA A 285 14.72 -15.42 8.58
C ALA A 285 13.26 -15.31 9.08
N PRO A 286 12.89 -14.40 10.02
CA PRO A 286 11.49 -14.22 10.40
C PRO A 286 10.62 -13.68 9.25
N VAL A 287 11.16 -12.79 8.40
CA VAL A 287 10.46 -12.25 7.22
C VAL A 287 10.29 -13.35 6.17
N GLU A 288 11.34 -14.13 5.91
CA GLU A 288 11.30 -15.26 4.95
C GLU A 288 10.26 -16.30 5.36
N ALA A 289 10.20 -16.64 6.66
CA ALA A 289 9.21 -17.55 7.20
C ALA A 289 7.77 -17.00 7.01
N MET A 290 7.54 -15.73 7.29
CA MET A 290 6.25 -15.06 7.06
C MET A 290 5.87 -15.08 5.58
N VAL A 291 6.78 -14.75 4.67
CA VAL A 291 6.52 -14.75 3.22
C VAL A 291 6.23 -16.17 2.72
N SER A 292 6.95 -17.19 3.25
CA SER A 292 6.68 -18.59 2.92
C SER A 292 5.27 -19.01 3.34
N GLU A 293 4.82 -18.61 4.54
CA GLU A 293 3.46 -18.89 4.99
C GLU A 293 2.42 -18.12 4.16
N PHE A 294 2.64 -16.86 3.82
CA PHE A 294 1.74 -16.13 2.92
C PHE A 294 1.65 -16.77 1.53
N ARG A 295 2.74 -17.31 1.00
CA ARG A 295 2.73 -18.09 -0.24
C ARG A 295 1.81 -19.32 -0.11
N ALA A 296 1.90 -20.06 0.98
CA ALA A 296 1.04 -21.21 1.23
C ALA A 296 -0.44 -20.82 1.39
N ARG A 297 -0.71 -19.71 2.07
CA ARG A 297 -2.07 -19.17 2.23
C ARG A 297 -2.65 -18.64 0.91
N ARG A 298 -1.82 -18.08 0.02
CA ARG A 298 -2.23 -17.73 -1.35
C ARG A 298 -2.74 -18.96 -2.09
N GLU A 299 -1.99 -20.05 -2.09
CA GLU A 299 -2.45 -21.28 -2.74
C GLU A 299 -3.76 -21.79 -2.14
N LEU A 300 -3.87 -21.74 -0.82
CA LEU A 300 -5.08 -22.15 -0.11
C LEU A 300 -6.30 -21.31 -0.51
N VAL A 301 -6.19 -19.98 -0.46
CA VAL A 301 -7.32 -19.09 -0.79
C VAL A 301 -7.73 -19.22 -2.25
N LEU A 302 -6.76 -19.39 -3.17
CA LEU A 302 -7.04 -19.62 -4.59
C LEU A 302 -7.76 -20.95 -4.82
N ALA A 303 -7.33 -22.03 -4.15
CA ALA A 303 -7.97 -23.33 -4.22
C ALA A 303 -9.40 -23.30 -3.66
N GLU A 304 -9.64 -22.58 -2.55
CA GLU A 304 -10.99 -22.47 -1.98
C GLU A 304 -11.92 -21.61 -2.85
N LEU A 305 -11.44 -20.48 -3.39
CA LEU A 305 -12.21 -19.63 -4.30
C LEU A 305 -12.54 -20.35 -5.61
N GLY A 306 -11.63 -21.18 -6.12
CA GLY A 306 -11.85 -21.99 -7.33
C GLY A 306 -12.95 -23.04 -7.21
N LYS A 307 -13.50 -23.30 -6.01
CA LYS A 307 -14.67 -24.17 -5.80
C LYS A 307 -16.02 -23.44 -5.95
N ILE A 308 -15.99 -22.14 -6.21
CA ILE A 308 -17.19 -21.29 -6.29
C ILE A 308 -17.39 -20.88 -7.77
N ASP A 309 -18.40 -21.41 -8.43
CA ASP A 309 -18.64 -21.25 -9.87
C ASP A 309 -18.77 -19.79 -10.35
N ARG A 310 -19.19 -18.86 -9.48
CA ARG A 310 -19.41 -17.45 -9.79
C ARG A 310 -18.18 -16.58 -9.52
N VAL A 311 -17.03 -17.18 -9.24
CA VAL A 311 -15.82 -16.46 -8.84
C VAL A 311 -14.70 -16.75 -9.83
N SER A 312 -14.14 -15.71 -10.40
CA SER A 312 -12.89 -15.79 -11.17
C SER A 312 -11.79 -14.98 -10.47
N THR A 313 -10.56 -15.48 -10.53
CA THR A 313 -9.48 -14.92 -9.70
C THR A 313 -8.21 -14.76 -10.50
N PHE A 314 -7.69 -13.53 -10.54
CA PHE A 314 -6.31 -13.29 -10.93
C PHE A 314 -5.36 -13.85 -9.85
N ARG A 315 -4.26 -14.48 -10.26
CA ARG A 315 -3.26 -15.03 -9.34
C ARG A 315 -2.30 -13.92 -8.88
N PRO A 316 -2.33 -13.48 -7.61
CA PRO A 316 -1.45 -12.42 -7.15
C PRO A 316 0.02 -12.87 -7.12
N GLY A 317 0.92 -12.02 -7.62
CA GLY A 317 2.37 -12.25 -7.58
C GLY A 317 3.02 -11.82 -6.26
N GLY A 318 2.34 -10.96 -5.48
CA GLY A 318 2.85 -10.42 -4.21
C GLY A 318 1.76 -9.90 -3.29
N ALA A 319 2.16 -9.16 -2.25
CA ALA A 319 1.33 -8.69 -1.14
C ALA A 319 0.63 -9.86 -0.40
N PHE A 320 -0.51 -9.65 0.23
CA PHE A 320 -1.30 -10.70 0.88
C PHE A 320 -2.80 -10.51 0.62
N TYR A 321 -3.13 -10.13 -0.62
CA TYR A 321 -4.49 -9.94 -1.09
C TYR A 321 -4.76 -10.77 -2.33
N VAL A 322 -6.02 -11.20 -2.46
CA VAL A 322 -6.59 -11.68 -3.70
C VAL A 322 -7.80 -10.80 -4.02
N PHE A 323 -8.02 -10.55 -5.31
CA PHE A 323 -9.04 -9.62 -5.79
C PHE A 323 -9.95 -10.31 -6.82
N PRO A 324 -10.75 -11.30 -6.36
CA PRO A 324 -11.63 -12.05 -7.23
C PRO A 324 -12.74 -11.18 -7.80
N ARG A 325 -13.02 -11.40 -9.09
CA ARG A 325 -14.26 -10.96 -9.72
C ARG A 325 -15.39 -11.88 -9.29
N VAL A 326 -16.53 -11.31 -8.97
CA VAL A 326 -17.71 -12.05 -8.50
C VAL A 326 -18.89 -11.72 -9.42
N ASP A 327 -19.43 -12.73 -10.08
CA ASP A 327 -20.65 -12.60 -10.86
C ASP A 327 -21.87 -12.60 -9.91
N ALA A 328 -22.32 -11.41 -9.53
CA ALA A 328 -23.45 -11.19 -8.66
C ALA A 328 -24.40 -10.14 -9.26
N PRO A 329 -25.72 -10.24 -9.04
CA PRO A 329 -26.70 -9.28 -9.56
C PRO A 329 -26.78 -7.98 -8.75
N ILE A 330 -25.81 -7.74 -7.86
CA ILE A 330 -25.70 -6.56 -6.98
C ILE A 330 -24.26 -6.03 -7.01
N ASP A 331 -24.08 -4.75 -6.70
CA ASP A 331 -22.76 -4.11 -6.62
C ASP A 331 -21.90 -4.68 -5.49
N SER A 332 -20.60 -4.45 -5.55
CA SER A 332 -19.62 -4.99 -4.61
C SER A 332 -19.78 -4.49 -3.17
N ALA A 333 -20.32 -3.27 -2.98
CA ALA A 333 -20.59 -2.71 -1.65
C ALA A 333 -21.76 -3.43 -0.98
N SER A 334 -22.87 -3.59 -1.69
CA SER A 334 -24.05 -4.35 -1.25
C SER A 334 -23.70 -5.82 -0.99
N LEU A 335 -22.86 -6.41 -1.85
CA LEU A 335 -22.40 -7.78 -1.67
C LEU A 335 -21.55 -7.94 -0.39
N ALA A 336 -20.59 -7.06 -0.17
CA ALA A 336 -19.74 -7.11 1.04
C ALA A 336 -20.55 -6.91 2.33
N GLU A 337 -21.56 -6.02 2.32
CA GLU A 337 -22.47 -5.82 3.44
C GLU A 337 -23.32 -7.06 3.71
N ARG A 338 -23.82 -7.69 2.65
CA ARG A 338 -24.60 -8.92 2.74
C ARG A 338 -23.77 -10.08 3.29
N ILE A 339 -22.52 -10.26 2.81
CA ILE A 339 -21.59 -11.27 3.34
C ILE A 339 -21.33 -11.03 4.84
N LEU A 340 -21.12 -9.78 5.25
CA LEU A 340 -20.91 -9.45 6.66
C LEU A 340 -22.15 -9.74 7.51
N THR A 341 -23.34 -9.47 6.98
CA THR A 341 -24.60 -9.57 7.73
C THR A 341 -25.10 -11.00 7.83
N GLU A 342 -25.09 -11.74 6.71
CA GLU A 342 -25.66 -13.10 6.63
C GLU A 342 -24.67 -14.19 7.04
N ALA A 343 -23.36 -13.94 6.85
CA ALA A 343 -22.31 -14.94 7.05
C ALA A 343 -21.28 -14.54 8.13
N SER A 344 -21.44 -13.39 8.80
CA SER A 344 -20.47 -12.87 9.78
C SER A 344 -19.02 -12.93 9.28
N THR A 345 -18.82 -12.62 7.99
CA THR A 345 -17.51 -12.62 7.34
C THR A 345 -17.27 -11.25 6.72
N ALA A 346 -16.16 -10.62 7.07
CA ALA A 346 -15.82 -9.31 6.57
C ALA A 346 -14.84 -9.40 5.38
N VAL A 347 -15.20 -8.79 4.27
CA VAL A 347 -14.38 -8.58 3.07
C VAL A 347 -14.43 -7.10 2.69
N THR A 348 -13.49 -6.61 1.90
CA THR A 348 -13.54 -5.22 1.43
C THR A 348 -14.19 -5.20 0.03
N PRO A 349 -15.23 -4.36 -0.20
CA PRO A 349 -15.80 -4.23 -1.53
C PRO A 349 -14.79 -3.66 -2.51
N GLY A 350 -14.82 -4.14 -3.75
CA GLY A 350 -13.89 -3.70 -4.79
C GLY A 350 -14.07 -2.24 -5.18
N SER A 351 -15.30 -1.72 -5.15
CA SER A 351 -15.61 -0.30 -5.39
C SER A 351 -14.92 0.66 -4.40
N ALA A 352 -14.44 0.19 -3.25
CA ALA A 352 -13.62 0.98 -2.34
C ALA A 352 -12.26 1.37 -2.94
N PHE A 353 -11.80 0.67 -3.99
CA PHE A 353 -10.50 0.87 -4.63
C PHE A 353 -10.59 1.62 -5.96
N GLY A 354 -11.77 2.05 -6.35
CA GLY A 354 -12.06 2.75 -7.59
C GLY A 354 -13.22 2.13 -8.36
N ASP A 355 -13.66 2.80 -9.40
CA ASP A 355 -14.83 2.37 -10.17
C ASP A 355 -14.56 1.05 -10.93
N ALA A 356 -13.33 0.84 -11.41
CA ALA A 356 -12.92 -0.41 -12.06
C ALA A 356 -12.86 -1.60 -11.08
N GLY A 357 -12.88 -1.33 -9.78
CA GLY A 357 -12.95 -2.36 -8.75
C GLY A 357 -14.36 -2.92 -8.51
N ASP A 358 -15.42 -2.28 -9.01
CA ASP A 358 -16.76 -2.83 -8.83
C ASP A 358 -16.91 -4.19 -9.52
N GLY A 359 -17.75 -5.04 -8.97
CA GLY A 359 -17.81 -6.45 -9.35
C GLY A 359 -16.70 -7.33 -8.74
N HIS A 360 -15.80 -6.76 -7.94
CA HIS A 360 -14.74 -7.49 -7.25
C HIS A 360 -14.87 -7.38 -5.72
N LEU A 361 -14.19 -8.29 -5.03
CA LEU A 361 -13.99 -8.23 -3.58
C LEU A 361 -12.49 -8.29 -3.29
N ARG A 362 -11.98 -7.45 -2.35
CA ARG A 362 -10.63 -7.69 -1.83
C ARG A 362 -10.71 -8.62 -0.62
N ILE A 363 -10.04 -9.75 -0.72
CA ILE A 363 -9.88 -10.74 0.33
C ILE A 363 -8.43 -10.73 0.79
N SER A 364 -8.20 -10.43 2.06
CA SER A 364 -6.89 -10.54 2.69
C SER A 364 -6.68 -11.96 3.22
N TYR A 365 -5.55 -12.59 2.87
CA TYR A 365 -5.14 -13.86 3.46
C TYR A 365 -4.10 -13.70 4.58
N ALA A 366 -3.98 -12.49 5.13
CA ALA A 366 -3.30 -12.25 6.42
C ALA A 366 -4.22 -12.64 7.58
N ALA A 367 -4.56 -13.93 7.64
CA ALA A 367 -5.42 -14.56 8.64
C ALA A 367 -5.02 -16.04 8.77
N SER A 368 -5.48 -16.74 9.82
CA SER A 368 -5.20 -18.17 9.96
C SER A 368 -5.77 -18.97 8.78
N ARG A 369 -5.19 -20.13 8.49
CA ARG A 369 -5.66 -21.01 7.41
C ARG A 369 -7.11 -21.44 7.62
N GLU A 370 -7.52 -21.67 8.87
CA GLU A 370 -8.89 -22.02 9.26
C GLU A 370 -9.84 -20.85 8.94
N THR A 371 -9.45 -19.62 9.29
CA THR A 371 -10.22 -18.40 8.97
C THR A 371 -10.39 -18.22 7.47
N ILE A 372 -9.35 -18.50 6.69
CA ILE A 372 -9.39 -18.41 5.22
C ILE A 372 -10.40 -19.43 4.66
N VAL A 373 -10.27 -20.71 5.03
CA VAL A 373 -11.16 -21.78 4.53
C VAL A 373 -12.60 -21.52 4.90
N GLU A 374 -12.85 -21.27 6.17
CA GLU A 374 -14.22 -21.04 6.67
C GLU A 374 -14.82 -19.75 6.10
N GLY A 375 -14.04 -18.66 6.02
CA GLY A 375 -14.50 -17.40 5.46
C GLY A 375 -14.87 -17.52 3.97
N VAL A 376 -14.05 -18.19 3.17
CA VAL A 376 -14.34 -18.43 1.73
C VAL A 376 -15.57 -19.36 1.57
N ARG A 377 -15.68 -20.40 2.40
CA ARG A 377 -16.86 -21.28 2.40
C ARG A 377 -18.14 -20.48 2.65
N ARG A 378 -18.15 -19.59 3.65
CA ARG A 378 -19.30 -18.73 3.97
C ARG A 378 -19.62 -17.74 2.84
N ILE A 379 -18.63 -17.17 2.19
CA ILE A 379 -18.81 -16.33 0.99
C ILE A 379 -19.55 -17.13 -0.09
N GLY A 380 -19.09 -18.35 -0.37
CA GLY A 380 -19.72 -19.23 -1.35
C GLY A 380 -21.19 -19.57 -1.01
N GLU A 381 -21.54 -19.71 0.27
CA GLU A 381 -22.92 -19.93 0.70
C GLU A 381 -23.83 -18.73 0.45
N VAL A 382 -23.32 -17.50 0.66
CA VAL A 382 -24.07 -16.29 0.33
C VAL A 382 -24.29 -16.19 -1.18
N LEU A 383 -23.22 -16.44 -1.99
CA LEU A 383 -23.31 -16.35 -3.45
C LEU A 383 -24.28 -17.37 -4.06
N ARG A 384 -24.42 -18.57 -3.48
CA ARG A 384 -25.41 -19.56 -3.94
C ARG A 384 -26.87 -19.16 -3.70
N ARG A 385 -27.11 -18.20 -2.81
CA ARG A 385 -28.46 -17.67 -2.47
C ARG A 385 -28.83 -16.39 -3.23
N LEU A 386 -27.91 -15.87 -4.03
CA LEU A 386 -28.10 -14.75 -4.97
C LEU A 386 -28.56 -15.25 -6.34
#